data_7a634d83fa7b5e7f3e5fc577cddf67ef
#
_entry.id   7a634d83fa7b5e7f3e5fc577cddf67ef
#
_cell.length_a   1.000
_cell.length_b   1.000
_cell.length_c   1.000
_cell.angle_alpha   90.00
_cell.angle_beta   90.00
_cell.angle_gamma   90.00
#
_symmetry.space_group_name_H-M   'P 1'
#
loop_
_entity.id
_entity.type
_entity.pdbx_description
1 polymer ?
#
loop_
_entity_poly.entity_id
_entity_poly.type
_entity_poly.pdbx_seq_one_letter_code
_entity_poly.pdbx_strand_id
1 'polypeptide(L)'
;MDPAKRASVGARSDVRDDVRSETQLEEQVKDWLRYGEDLGLAPYYRDRPPLHAIAKSAALPNDAHSIATSNAISAAAPAAMAAAAPGRAPASPITVSASASQKSPTATILPASAPSLFESIERIAGDSLPRIREDIGDCTRCKLHKGRTKIVFGTGNPNAELMFVGEGPGRDEDLSGEPFVGRAGKLLTDMIKAMGLQREDVYIANVVKCRPPENRLPEKDEITTCSPFLMRQIDAIKPKVICTLGSCSAQTLLQTAQGISKLRGEWFDFRGTKLMPTYHPAYLLRNPAAKPEVWKDLQKVMAVLGLQPKKR
;
A
#
# COMPACT_ATOMS: atom_id res chain seq x y z
N MET A 1 -69.12 -7.65 19.57
CA MET A 1 -67.69 -7.33 19.51
C MET A 1 -66.94 -8.57 19.08
N ASP A 2 -66.54 -8.63 17.84
CA ASP A 2 -65.99 -9.79 17.14
C ASP A 2 -64.46 -9.76 17.20
N PRO A 3 -63.75 -10.84 17.66
CA PRO A 3 -62.29 -10.85 17.83
C PRO A 3 -61.54 -11.45 16.62
N ALA A 4 -61.98 -11.17 15.39
CA ALA A 4 -61.38 -11.75 14.17
C ALA A 4 -60.75 -10.70 13.23
N LYS A 5 -59.93 -9.74 13.76
CA LYS A 5 -59.15 -8.80 12.93
C LYS A 5 -57.81 -8.42 13.57
N ARG A 6 -56.94 -9.40 13.80
CA ARG A 6 -55.51 -9.15 14.09
C ARG A 6 -54.65 -10.36 13.71
N ALA A 7 -54.44 -10.59 12.42
CA ALA A 7 -53.34 -11.44 11.94
C ALA A 7 -53.20 -11.30 10.43
N SER A 8 -52.58 -10.25 9.91
CA SER A 8 -51.97 -10.28 8.56
C SER A 8 -51.17 -8.98 8.24
N VAL A 9 -50.17 -8.59 9.05
CA VAL A 9 -49.22 -7.52 8.71
C VAL A 9 -47.80 -7.87 9.13
N GLY A 10 -47.40 -9.12 9.22
CA GLY A 10 -46.07 -9.50 9.68
C GLY A 10 -45.15 -10.22 8.67
N ALA A 11 -45.65 -10.59 7.48
CA ALA A 11 -44.92 -11.54 6.62
C ALA A 11 -44.40 -10.96 5.28
N ARG A 12 -44.43 -9.64 5.05
CA ARG A 12 -44.00 -9.04 3.77
C ARG A 12 -42.74 -8.17 3.84
N SER A 13 -42.18 -7.90 5.01
CA SER A 13 -40.94 -7.13 5.17
C SER A 13 -39.67 -7.98 5.07
N ASP A 14 -39.70 -9.23 5.60
CA ASP A 14 -38.50 -10.07 5.64
C ASP A 14 -38.01 -10.55 4.26
N VAL A 15 -38.93 -10.81 3.32
CA VAL A 15 -38.57 -11.29 1.98
C VAL A 15 -37.97 -10.18 1.12
N ARG A 16 -38.31 -8.91 1.36
CA ARG A 16 -37.72 -7.76 0.59
C ARG A 16 -36.37 -7.36 1.06
N ASP A 17 -36.08 -7.54 2.34
CA ASP A 17 -34.75 -7.24 2.90
C ASP A 17 -33.73 -8.33 2.54
N ASP A 18 -34.16 -9.58 2.45
CA ASP A 18 -33.36 -10.73 2.05
C ASP A 18 -32.97 -10.64 0.55
N VAL A 19 -33.90 -10.28 -0.34
CA VAL A 19 -33.63 -10.06 -1.78
C VAL A 19 -32.74 -8.85 -2.02
N ARG A 20 -32.81 -7.82 -1.18
CA ARG A 20 -31.89 -6.69 -1.24
C ARG A 20 -30.46 -7.06 -0.82
N SER A 21 -30.32 -7.94 0.16
CA SER A 21 -29.02 -8.44 0.61
C SER A 21 -28.35 -9.34 -0.42
N GLU A 22 -29.10 -10.21 -1.10
CA GLU A 22 -28.59 -11.05 -2.18
C GLU A 22 -28.16 -10.25 -3.41
N THR A 23 -28.94 -9.28 -3.85
CA THR A 23 -28.56 -8.42 -5.01
C THR A 23 -27.34 -7.56 -4.70
N GLN A 24 -27.21 -7.07 -3.47
CA GLN A 24 -26.02 -6.34 -3.03
C GLN A 24 -24.78 -7.23 -2.96
N LEU A 25 -24.94 -8.48 -2.54
CA LEU A 25 -23.86 -9.46 -2.50
C LEU A 25 -23.41 -9.85 -3.90
N GLU A 26 -24.35 -10.06 -4.82
CA GLU A 26 -24.05 -10.34 -6.24
C GLU A 26 -23.31 -9.17 -6.92
N GLU A 27 -23.68 -7.92 -6.66
CA GLU A 27 -22.94 -6.78 -7.17
C GLU A 27 -21.55 -6.67 -6.56
N GLN A 28 -21.41 -6.92 -5.27
CA GLN A 28 -20.10 -6.95 -4.63
C GLN A 28 -19.20 -8.06 -5.17
N VAL A 29 -19.76 -9.24 -5.50
CA VAL A 29 -19.02 -10.34 -6.14
C VAL A 29 -18.62 -9.99 -7.56
N LYS A 30 -19.52 -9.40 -8.36
CA LYS A 30 -19.22 -8.92 -9.72
C LYS A 30 -18.12 -7.85 -9.71
N ASP A 31 -18.16 -6.92 -8.78
CA ASP A 31 -17.14 -5.90 -8.60
C ASP A 31 -15.80 -6.50 -8.14
N TRP A 32 -15.85 -7.57 -7.33
CA TRP A 32 -14.66 -8.29 -6.93
C TRP A 32 -14.02 -9.08 -8.09
N LEU A 33 -14.83 -9.72 -8.93
CA LEU A 33 -14.35 -10.42 -10.13
C LEU A 33 -13.74 -9.47 -11.15
N ARG A 34 -14.38 -8.31 -11.39
CA ARG A 34 -13.85 -7.26 -12.28
C ARG A 34 -12.51 -6.70 -11.77
N TYR A 35 -12.36 -6.58 -10.46
CA TYR A 35 -11.08 -6.18 -9.88
C TYR A 35 -9.98 -7.24 -10.01
N GLY A 36 -10.34 -8.53 -9.95
CA GLY A 36 -9.43 -9.62 -10.28
C GLY A 36 -8.90 -9.52 -11.72
N GLU A 37 -9.80 -9.19 -12.67
CA GLU A 37 -9.45 -8.96 -14.07
C GLU A 37 -8.54 -7.74 -14.26
N ASP A 38 -8.83 -6.63 -13.57
CA ASP A 38 -8.01 -5.41 -13.59
C ASP A 38 -6.60 -5.61 -12.99
N LEU A 39 -6.44 -6.62 -12.10
CA LEU A 39 -5.14 -7.01 -11.54
C LEU A 39 -4.40 -8.06 -12.36
N GLY A 40 -4.91 -8.45 -13.53
CA GLY A 40 -4.32 -9.53 -14.34
C GLY A 40 -4.50 -10.93 -13.74
N LEU A 41 -5.41 -11.10 -12.76
CA LEU A 41 -5.72 -12.40 -12.12
C LEU A 41 -6.81 -13.19 -12.87
N ALA A 42 -7.25 -12.69 -14.02
CA ALA A 42 -8.31 -13.28 -14.85
C ALA A 42 -8.10 -14.76 -15.21
N PRO A 43 -6.89 -15.27 -15.49
CA PRO A 43 -6.68 -16.68 -15.82
C PRO A 43 -7.05 -17.65 -14.68
N TYR A 44 -6.89 -17.22 -13.44
CA TYR A 44 -7.11 -18.09 -12.27
C TYR A 44 -8.58 -18.49 -12.04
N TYR A 45 -9.54 -17.76 -12.58
CA TYR A 45 -10.97 -18.00 -12.39
C TYR A 45 -11.67 -18.60 -13.61
N ARG A 46 -11.08 -18.49 -14.81
CA ARG A 46 -11.71 -19.01 -16.05
C ARG A 46 -11.74 -20.53 -16.14
N ASP A 47 -10.80 -21.22 -15.49
CA ASP A 47 -10.67 -22.68 -15.55
C ASP A 47 -11.23 -23.41 -14.32
N ARG A 48 -11.91 -22.69 -13.42
CA ARG A 48 -12.59 -23.36 -12.30
C ARG A 48 -13.92 -23.97 -12.75
N PRO A 49 -14.11 -25.28 -12.55
CA PRO A 49 -15.42 -25.88 -12.79
C PRO A 49 -16.47 -25.24 -11.89
N PRO A 50 -17.72 -25.06 -12.37
CA PRO A 50 -18.78 -24.45 -11.58
C PRO A 50 -19.01 -25.21 -10.28
N LEU A 51 -19.34 -24.49 -9.20
CA LEU A 51 -19.46 -25.02 -7.82
C LEU A 51 -20.32 -26.27 -7.70
N HIS A 52 -21.33 -26.44 -8.56
CA HIS A 52 -22.16 -27.66 -8.58
C HIS A 52 -21.44 -28.90 -9.10
N ALA A 53 -20.35 -28.75 -9.87
CA ALA A 53 -19.51 -29.86 -10.31
C ALA A 53 -18.55 -30.32 -9.20
N ILE A 54 -18.16 -29.44 -8.29
CA ILE A 54 -17.30 -29.76 -7.14
C ILE A 54 -18.10 -30.56 -6.08
N ALA A 55 -19.37 -30.23 -5.88
CA ALA A 55 -20.23 -30.94 -4.92
C ALA A 55 -20.48 -32.41 -5.30
N LYS A 56 -20.45 -32.77 -6.59
CA LYS A 56 -20.59 -34.17 -7.05
C LYS A 56 -19.32 -34.99 -6.92
N SER A 57 -18.14 -34.34 -6.81
CA SER A 57 -16.85 -35.03 -6.65
C SER A 57 -16.47 -35.26 -5.18
N ALA A 58 -17.19 -34.68 -4.23
CA ALA A 58 -16.92 -34.81 -2.80
C ALA A 58 -17.67 -35.94 -2.11
N ALA A 59 -18.39 -36.81 -2.85
CA ALA A 59 -18.95 -38.05 -2.31
C ALA A 59 -17.82 -39.08 -2.24
N LEU A 60 -17.23 -39.22 -1.06
CA LEU A 60 -16.24 -40.26 -0.74
C LEU A 60 -16.91 -41.62 -0.84
N PRO A 61 -16.33 -42.63 -1.54
CA PRO A 61 -16.74 -44.00 -1.35
C PRO A 61 -16.16 -44.49 -0.02
N ASN A 62 -17.08 -44.89 0.86
CA ASN A 62 -16.74 -45.78 1.96
C ASN A 62 -16.46 -47.15 1.36
N ASP A 63 -15.20 -47.55 1.36
CA ASP A 63 -14.86 -48.96 1.42
C ASP A 63 -13.46 -49.15 2.01
N ALA A 64 -13.47 -49.89 3.12
CA ALA A 64 -12.29 -50.35 3.82
C ALA A 64 -11.70 -51.60 3.14
N HIS A 65 -10.45 -51.83 3.40
CA HIS A 65 -9.62 -53.00 3.17
C HIS A 65 -8.90 -53.11 1.83
N SER A 66 -7.59 -52.94 1.85
CA SER A 66 -6.64 -54.05 1.71
C SER A 66 -5.21 -53.47 1.54
N ILE A 67 -4.36 -53.91 2.41
CA ILE A 67 -2.91 -53.79 2.40
C ILE A 67 -2.36 -54.74 1.32
N ALA A 68 -1.55 -54.23 0.39
CA ALA A 68 -0.62 -55.08 -0.32
C ALA A 68 0.62 -54.28 -0.74
N THR A 69 1.70 -54.63 -0.13
CA THR A 69 3.09 -54.33 -0.41
C THR A 69 3.52 -54.74 -1.81
N SER A 70 4.28 -53.90 -2.52
CA SER A 70 5.32 -54.37 -3.40
C SER A 70 6.42 -53.32 -3.63
N ASN A 71 7.62 -53.69 -3.21
CA ASN A 71 8.91 -53.08 -3.47
C ASN A 71 9.31 -53.19 -4.97
N ALA A 72 10.00 -52.17 -5.47
CA ALA A 72 11.14 -52.27 -6.41
C ALA A 72 11.72 -50.84 -6.60
N ILE A 73 12.79 -50.46 -5.98
CA ILE A 73 14.21 -50.52 -6.35
C ILE A 73 14.48 -50.06 -7.78
N SER A 74 15.08 -48.90 -7.92
CA SER A 74 16.30 -48.73 -8.70
C SER A 74 17.04 -47.43 -8.32
N ALA A 75 18.25 -47.68 -7.93
CA ALA A 75 19.31 -46.77 -7.51
C ALA A 75 20.04 -46.18 -8.74
N ALA A 76 20.53 -44.97 -8.59
CA ALA A 76 21.85 -44.58 -9.13
C ALA A 76 22.27 -43.24 -8.47
N ALA A 77 23.18 -43.34 -7.53
CA ALA A 77 24.20 -42.32 -7.28
C ALA A 77 25.49 -42.77 -7.95
N PRO A 78 26.40 -41.84 -8.28
CA PRO A 78 27.69 -41.98 -7.63
C PRO A 78 28.32 -40.67 -7.13
N ALA A 79 28.90 -40.81 -6.04
CA ALA A 79 30.31 -40.77 -5.68
C ALA A 79 30.88 -39.42 -5.27
N ALA A 80 31.26 -39.45 -4.03
CA ALA A 80 32.08 -38.51 -3.26
C ALA A 80 33.50 -38.39 -3.83
N MET A 81 34.08 -37.20 -3.61
CA MET A 81 35.54 -37.13 -3.34
C MET A 81 35.77 -36.15 -2.17
N ALA A 82 36.36 -36.70 -1.14
CA ALA A 82 36.92 -36.05 0.01
C ALA A 82 38.35 -35.59 -0.25
N ALA A 83 38.78 -34.48 0.30
CA ALA A 83 40.15 -34.24 0.79
C ALA A 83 40.16 -32.91 1.58
N ALA A 84 40.35 -32.97 2.80
CA ALA A 84 41.51 -32.83 3.67
C ALA A 84 41.69 -31.38 4.20
N ALA A 85 41.45 -31.22 5.49
CA ALA A 85 42.04 -30.17 6.33
C ALA A 85 43.49 -30.50 6.61
N PRO A 86 44.32 -29.51 6.88
CA PRO A 86 45.00 -29.54 8.14
C PRO A 86 45.21 -28.15 8.80
N GLY A 87 45.37 -28.20 10.10
CA GLY A 87 46.41 -27.50 10.82
C GLY A 87 45.95 -26.41 11.84
N ARG A 88 45.66 -26.85 13.02
CA ARG A 88 45.60 -26.04 14.25
C ARG A 88 47.01 -25.87 14.80
N ALA A 89 47.45 -24.67 15.14
CA ALA A 89 48.55 -24.41 16.08
C ALA A 89 48.27 -23.13 16.92
N PRO A 90 48.90 -22.98 18.09
CA PRO A 90 48.21 -22.57 19.29
C PRO A 90 48.43 -21.10 19.70
N ALA A 91 47.62 -20.72 20.66
CA ALA A 91 47.67 -19.43 21.36
C ALA A 91 48.95 -19.29 22.23
N SER A 92 49.43 -18.07 22.31
CA SER A 92 50.32 -17.61 23.39
C SER A 92 49.80 -16.30 23.98
N PRO A 93 49.88 -16.13 25.30
CA PRO A 93 49.24 -15.04 26.00
C PRO A 93 50.14 -13.79 26.03
N ILE A 94 49.58 -12.61 25.91
CA ILE A 94 50.28 -11.36 26.21
C ILE A 94 49.61 -10.71 27.42
N THR A 95 50.45 -10.48 28.36
CA THR A 95 50.34 -9.92 29.71
C THR A 95 49.69 -8.53 29.72
N VAL A 96 48.85 -8.35 30.72
CA VAL A 96 48.31 -7.06 31.19
C VAL A 96 49.41 -6.24 31.80
N SER A 97 49.53 -4.97 31.42
CA SER A 97 50.21 -3.98 32.25
C SER A 97 49.30 -2.76 32.38
N ALA A 98 48.87 -2.53 33.59
CA ALA A 98 48.11 -1.35 34.00
C ALA A 98 49.05 -0.17 34.16
N SER A 99 48.68 0.99 33.59
CA SER A 99 49.16 2.27 34.07
C SER A 99 48.06 3.32 33.93
N ALA A 100 47.72 3.88 35.06
CA ALA A 100 46.77 4.98 35.21
C ALA A 100 47.41 6.32 34.79
N SER A 101 46.65 7.18 34.13
CA SER A 101 46.57 8.61 34.50
C SER A 101 45.67 9.41 33.54
N GLN A 102 44.60 9.92 34.07
CA GLN A 102 43.95 11.23 33.84
C GLN A 102 44.23 11.99 32.53
N LYS A 103 43.10 12.27 31.82
CA LYS A 103 42.65 13.62 31.48
C LYS A 103 41.38 13.52 30.62
N SER A 104 40.37 14.29 30.99
CA SER A 104 39.12 14.44 30.27
C SER A 104 39.35 14.78 28.78
N PRO A 105 38.72 14.12 27.84
CA PRO A 105 38.69 14.59 26.48
C PRO A 105 37.44 15.46 26.24
N THR A 106 37.69 16.63 25.78
CA THR A 106 36.89 17.53 24.95
C THR A 106 35.89 16.75 24.13
N ALA A 107 34.62 17.16 24.19
CA ALA A 107 33.55 16.64 23.35
C ALA A 107 33.96 16.72 21.87
N THR A 108 34.28 15.59 21.28
CA THR A 108 34.44 15.44 19.84
C THR A 108 33.04 15.54 19.24
N ILE A 109 32.76 16.65 18.60
CA ILE A 109 31.60 16.83 17.73
C ILE A 109 31.72 15.75 16.65
N LEU A 110 30.85 14.74 16.70
CA LEU A 110 30.71 13.78 15.61
C LEU A 110 30.35 14.54 14.35
N PRO A 111 30.98 14.28 13.20
CA PRO A 111 30.60 14.92 11.96
C PRO A 111 29.12 14.61 11.68
N ALA A 112 28.37 15.65 11.36
CA ALA A 112 26.99 15.53 10.91
C ALA A 112 26.88 14.42 9.88
N SER A 113 25.92 13.53 10.06
CA SER A 113 25.60 12.46 9.11
C SER A 113 25.58 13.02 7.70
N ALA A 114 26.22 12.33 6.75
CA ALA A 114 26.19 12.72 5.35
C ALA A 114 24.75 12.97 4.91
N PRO A 115 24.47 14.08 4.20
CA PRO A 115 23.11 14.40 3.76
C PRO A 115 22.56 13.26 2.93
N SER A 116 21.32 12.84 3.22
CA SER A 116 20.66 11.81 2.43
C SER A 116 20.45 12.35 0.99
N LEU A 117 20.44 11.44 0.02
CA LEU A 117 20.26 11.79 -1.41
C LEU A 117 19.02 12.69 -1.67
N PHE A 118 18.08 12.76 -0.74
CA PHE A 118 16.88 13.59 -0.84
C PHE A 118 16.93 14.87 0.00
N GLU A 119 17.85 15.00 0.96
CA GLU A 119 18.11 16.29 1.62
C GLU A 119 18.75 17.30 0.67
N SER A 120 19.43 16.83 -0.38
CA SER A 120 20.05 17.66 -1.41
C SER A 120 19.13 18.07 -2.56
N ILE A 121 17.85 17.66 -2.58
CA ILE A 121 16.88 18.28 -3.49
C ILE A 121 16.61 19.68 -2.93
N GLU A 122 17.38 20.66 -3.41
CA GLU A 122 17.23 22.05 -3.05
C GLU A 122 15.77 22.48 -3.28
N ARG A 123 15.20 23.13 -2.26
CA ARG A 123 13.91 23.78 -2.40
C ARG A 123 14.05 24.88 -3.45
N ILE A 124 13.36 24.73 -4.56
CA ILE A 124 13.36 25.74 -5.62
C ILE A 124 12.56 26.93 -5.12
N ALA A 125 13.24 28.03 -4.84
CA ALA A 125 12.60 29.26 -4.38
C ALA A 125 11.56 29.73 -5.42
N GLY A 126 10.32 29.98 -4.95
CA GLY A 126 9.23 30.41 -5.83
C GLY A 126 8.63 29.30 -6.71
N ASP A 127 8.88 28.01 -6.41
CA ASP A 127 8.22 26.91 -7.09
C ASP A 127 6.73 26.87 -6.78
N SER A 128 5.93 26.40 -7.73
CA SER A 128 4.47 26.33 -7.61
C SER A 128 3.92 25.16 -8.41
N LEU A 129 2.72 24.67 -8.08
CA LEU A 129 2.08 23.59 -8.83
C LEU A 129 2.00 23.84 -10.35
N PRO A 130 1.66 25.07 -10.83
CA PRO A 130 1.69 25.36 -12.26
C PRO A 130 3.09 25.22 -12.87
N ARG A 131 4.13 25.76 -12.23
CA ARG A 131 5.52 25.63 -12.71
C ARG A 131 6.00 24.18 -12.73
N ILE A 132 5.65 23.39 -11.72
CA ILE A 132 5.98 21.96 -11.66
C ILE A 132 5.27 21.22 -12.78
N ARG A 133 4.01 21.58 -13.07
CA ARG A 133 3.24 20.96 -14.16
C ARG A 133 3.80 21.32 -15.53
N GLU A 134 4.24 22.55 -15.71
CA GLU A 134 4.91 23.01 -16.93
C GLU A 134 6.24 22.28 -17.13
N ASP A 135 7.07 22.15 -16.09
CA ASP A 135 8.34 21.42 -16.14
C ASP A 135 8.15 19.92 -16.42
N ILE A 136 7.14 19.31 -15.85
CA ILE A 136 6.84 17.90 -16.14
C ILE A 136 6.42 17.74 -17.61
N GLY A 137 5.66 18.67 -18.16
CA GLY A 137 5.24 18.72 -19.57
C GLY A 137 4.77 17.34 -20.05
N ASP A 138 5.17 16.96 -21.26
CA ASP A 138 5.05 15.58 -21.77
C ASP A 138 6.31 14.77 -21.44
N CYS A 139 6.49 14.50 -20.15
CA CYS A 139 7.69 13.91 -19.56
C CYS A 139 8.10 12.58 -20.19
N THR A 140 9.35 12.48 -20.65
CA THR A 140 9.94 11.24 -21.17
C THR A 140 11.14 10.75 -20.37
N ARG A 141 11.31 11.24 -19.10
CA ARG A 141 12.51 11.02 -18.28
C ARG A 141 12.71 9.58 -17.81
N CYS A 142 11.65 8.77 -17.74
CA CYS A 142 11.73 7.35 -17.36
C CYS A 142 10.90 6.49 -18.32
N LYS A 143 11.13 5.16 -18.29
CA LYS A 143 10.50 4.21 -19.22
C LYS A 143 8.97 4.13 -19.15
N LEU A 144 8.34 4.60 -18.06
CA LEU A 144 6.88 4.60 -17.92
C LEU A 144 6.17 5.48 -18.95
N HIS A 145 6.87 6.46 -19.55
CA HIS A 145 6.27 7.32 -20.58
C HIS A 145 5.75 6.55 -21.78
N LYS A 146 6.37 5.41 -22.12
CA LYS A 146 6.02 4.61 -23.31
C LYS A 146 4.65 3.95 -23.22
N GLY A 147 4.18 3.65 -22.01
CA GLY A 147 2.93 2.91 -21.80
C GLY A 147 1.80 3.73 -21.20
N ARG A 148 2.04 5.00 -20.84
CA ARG A 148 0.99 5.85 -20.26
C ARG A 148 0.05 6.40 -21.35
N THR A 149 -1.19 6.61 -20.96
CA THR A 149 -2.16 7.40 -21.74
C THR A 149 -2.08 8.88 -21.34
N LYS A 150 -2.06 9.16 -20.04
CA LYS A 150 -1.97 10.53 -19.50
C LYS A 150 -1.00 10.57 -18.31
N ILE A 151 -0.44 11.76 -18.08
CA ILE A 151 0.29 12.05 -16.83
C ILE A 151 -0.74 12.35 -15.75
N VAL A 152 -0.65 11.63 -14.64
CA VAL A 152 -1.46 11.84 -13.45
C VAL A 152 -0.67 12.71 -12.47
N PHE A 153 -0.81 14.02 -12.63
CA PHE A 153 -0.01 15.00 -11.90
C PHE A 153 -0.31 15.00 -10.40
N GLY A 154 -1.56 15.01 -10.06
CA GLY A 154 -2.14 15.22 -8.75
C GLY A 154 -3.31 16.22 -8.85
N THR A 155 -4.21 16.20 -7.87
CA THR A 155 -5.42 17.03 -7.85
C THR A 155 -5.82 17.41 -6.43
N GLY A 156 -6.55 18.50 -6.28
CA GLY A 156 -7.08 18.98 -5.00
C GLY A 156 -6.67 20.41 -4.70
N ASN A 157 -6.77 20.78 -3.43
CA ASN A 157 -6.48 22.13 -2.94
C ASN A 157 -4.96 22.41 -2.98
N PRO A 158 -4.51 23.44 -3.69
CA PRO A 158 -3.09 23.83 -3.69
C PRO A 158 -2.57 24.33 -2.33
N ASN A 159 -3.47 24.67 -1.40
CA ASN A 159 -3.16 25.08 -0.03
C ASN A 159 -3.69 24.07 0.99
N ALA A 160 -3.77 22.78 0.64
CA ALA A 160 -4.30 21.74 1.48
C ALA A 160 -3.48 21.57 2.77
N GLU A 161 -4.15 21.46 3.90
CA GLU A 161 -3.51 21.09 5.17
C GLU A 161 -3.21 19.59 5.25
N LEU A 162 -3.91 18.77 4.44
CA LEU A 162 -3.74 17.32 4.35
C LEU A 162 -3.42 16.91 2.93
N MET A 163 -2.32 16.17 2.76
CA MET A 163 -1.94 15.59 1.48
C MET A 163 -1.92 14.07 1.58
N PHE A 164 -2.62 13.41 0.66
CA PHE A 164 -2.54 11.96 0.48
C PHE A 164 -1.54 11.61 -0.61
N VAL A 165 -0.65 10.65 -0.33
CA VAL A 165 0.39 10.21 -1.27
C VAL A 165 0.27 8.71 -1.49
N GLY A 166 -0.09 8.31 -2.71
CA GLY A 166 -0.11 6.93 -3.15
C GLY A 166 1.16 6.50 -3.90
N GLU A 167 1.11 5.32 -4.49
CA GLU A 167 2.21 4.69 -5.21
C GLU A 167 2.32 5.18 -6.65
N GLY A 168 1.31 4.94 -7.44
CA GLY A 168 1.27 5.26 -8.87
C GLY A 168 -0.15 5.13 -9.43
N PRO A 169 -0.39 5.64 -10.66
CA PRO A 169 -1.68 5.53 -11.32
C PRO A 169 -2.03 4.09 -11.68
N GLY A 170 -3.30 3.71 -11.50
CA GLY A 170 -3.91 2.55 -12.11
C GLY A 170 -4.45 2.86 -13.50
N ARG A 171 -5.23 1.93 -14.07
CA ARG A 171 -5.81 2.06 -15.41
C ARG A 171 -6.78 3.23 -15.52
N ASP A 172 -7.69 3.37 -14.56
CA ASP A 172 -8.72 4.40 -14.58
C ASP A 172 -8.09 5.79 -14.43
N GLU A 173 -7.05 5.89 -13.58
CA GLU A 173 -6.27 7.11 -13.38
C GLU A 173 -5.49 7.50 -14.64
N ASP A 174 -4.89 6.52 -15.33
CA ASP A 174 -4.15 6.73 -16.58
C ASP A 174 -5.06 7.26 -17.70
N LEU A 175 -6.30 6.76 -17.77
CA LEU A 175 -7.30 7.20 -18.75
C LEU A 175 -7.88 8.59 -18.43
N SER A 176 -8.16 8.85 -17.14
CA SER A 176 -8.74 10.13 -16.71
C SER A 176 -7.71 11.26 -16.61
N GLY A 177 -6.48 10.94 -16.17
CA GLY A 177 -5.45 11.91 -15.81
C GLY A 177 -5.55 12.40 -14.36
N GLU A 178 -6.45 11.81 -13.55
CA GLU A 178 -6.67 12.16 -12.15
C GLU A 178 -6.29 11.02 -11.21
N PRO A 179 -5.69 11.29 -10.05
CA PRO A 179 -5.31 10.26 -9.10
C PRO A 179 -6.53 9.72 -8.34
N PHE A 180 -6.53 8.43 -8.05
CA PHE A 180 -7.54 7.79 -7.20
C PHE A 180 -9.00 8.01 -7.67
N VAL A 181 -9.32 7.63 -8.90
CA VAL A 181 -10.68 7.66 -9.48
C VAL A 181 -11.33 6.28 -9.58
N GLY A 182 -10.52 5.20 -9.66
CA GLY A 182 -11.02 3.83 -9.67
C GLY A 182 -11.62 3.38 -8.33
N ARG A 183 -11.86 2.09 -8.15
CA ARG A 183 -12.48 1.54 -6.91
C ARG A 183 -11.72 1.91 -5.62
N ALA A 184 -10.39 1.84 -5.66
CA ALA A 184 -9.56 2.26 -4.54
C ALA A 184 -9.71 3.77 -4.26
N GLY A 185 -9.87 4.57 -5.31
CA GLY A 185 -10.11 6.00 -5.22
C GLY A 185 -11.48 6.34 -4.64
N LYS A 186 -12.54 5.60 -5.00
CA LYS A 186 -13.87 5.75 -4.38
C LYS A 186 -13.78 5.50 -2.87
N LEU A 187 -13.09 4.41 -2.45
CA LEU A 187 -12.88 4.14 -1.03
C LEU A 187 -12.09 5.26 -0.33
N LEU A 188 -11.04 5.80 -0.97
CA LEU A 188 -10.32 6.96 -0.43
C LEU A 188 -11.24 8.18 -0.26
N THR A 189 -12.11 8.43 -1.23
CA THR A 189 -13.12 9.51 -1.15
C THR A 189 -14.06 9.30 0.04
N ASP A 190 -14.50 8.07 0.29
CA ASP A 190 -15.34 7.75 1.45
C ASP A 190 -14.58 7.92 2.77
N MET A 191 -13.29 7.58 2.81
CA MET A 191 -12.43 7.82 3.97
C MET A 191 -12.28 9.32 4.25
N ILE A 192 -12.05 10.14 3.23
CA ILE A 192 -11.97 11.61 3.33
C ILE A 192 -13.29 12.19 3.86
N LYS A 193 -14.41 11.74 3.30
CA LYS A 193 -15.75 12.14 3.75
C LYS A 193 -16.03 11.75 5.21
N ALA A 194 -15.56 10.58 5.66
CA ALA A 194 -15.68 10.14 7.04
C ALA A 194 -14.87 11.03 8.00
N MET A 195 -13.77 11.62 7.53
CA MET A 195 -12.98 12.62 8.28
C MET A 195 -13.66 13.99 8.37
N GLY A 196 -14.80 14.20 7.70
CA GLY A 196 -15.49 15.48 7.64
C GLY A 196 -15.00 16.42 6.54
N LEU A 197 -14.14 15.95 5.66
CA LEU A 197 -13.57 16.69 4.53
C LEU A 197 -14.23 16.30 3.21
N GLN A 198 -14.05 17.13 2.18
CA GLN A 198 -14.33 16.80 0.79
C GLN A 198 -13.02 16.52 0.05
N ARG A 199 -13.11 15.92 -1.14
CA ARG A 199 -11.94 15.62 -1.95
C ARG A 199 -11.18 16.88 -2.39
N GLU A 200 -11.93 17.97 -2.53
CA GLU A 200 -11.45 19.30 -2.90
C GLU A 200 -10.71 20.01 -1.76
N ASP A 201 -10.87 19.59 -0.51
CA ASP A 201 -10.20 20.17 0.66
C ASP A 201 -8.77 19.65 0.84
N VAL A 202 -8.47 18.48 0.28
CA VAL A 202 -7.19 17.80 0.38
C VAL A 202 -6.43 17.84 -0.93
N TYR A 203 -5.13 17.52 -0.92
CA TYR A 203 -4.39 17.27 -2.15
C TYR A 203 -4.02 15.80 -2.27
N ILE A 204 -4.20 15.22 -3.45
CA ILE A 204 -3.94 13.80 -3.71
C ILE A 204 -2.93 13.66 -4.84
N ALA A 205 -1.85 12.92 -4.60
CA ALA A 205 -0.83 12.64 -5.59
C ALA A 205 -0.25 11.23 -5.42
N ASN A 206 0.62 10.84 -6.35
CA ASN A 206 1.36 9.58 -6.31
C ASN A 206 2.86 9.85 -6.39
N VAL A 207 3.66 8.87 -5.96
CA VAL A 207 5.13 8.85 -6.10
C VAL A 207 5.51 8.94 -7.57
N VAL A 208 4.95 8.05 -8.42
CA VAL A 208 5.13 8.14 -9.87
C VAL A 208 3.89 8.72 -10.54
N LYS A 209 4.10 9.47 -11.64
CA LYS A 209 3.03 10.21 -12.34
C LYS A 209 2.51 9.47 -13.58
N CYS A 210 3.13 8.36 -13.94
CA CYS A 210 2.75 7.52 -15.08
C CYS A 210 2.43 6.12 -14.59
N ARG A 211 1.47 5.47 -15.25
CA ARG A 211 1.04 4.10 -14.91
C ARG A 211 2.13 3.09 -15.23
N PRO A 212 2.59 2.26 -14.25
CA PRO A 212 3.43 1.11 -14.56
C PRO A 212 2.67 0.05 -15.36
N PRO A 213 3.34 -0.68 -16.28
CA PRO A 213 2.72 -1.79 -17.02
C PRO A 213 2.03 -2.77 -16.07
N GLU A 214 0.80 -3.19 -16.40
CA GLU A 214 0.00 -4.17 -15.64
C GLU A 214 -0.21 -3.78 -14.16
N ASN A 215 -0.11 -2.49 -13.83
CA ASN A 215 -0.18 -1.94 -12.46
C ASN A 215 0.84 -2.60 -11.50
N ARG A 216 2.02 -3.01 -12.01
CA ARG A 216 3.12 -3.49 -11.15
C ARG A 216 3.64 -2.39 -10.24
N LEU A 217 4.39 -2.77 -9.22
CA LEU A 217 5.11 -1.80 -8.42
C LEU A 217 6.09 -1.00 -9.30
N PRO A 218 6.22 0.33 -9.09
CA PRO A 218 7.24 1.11 -9.75
C PRO A 218 8.64 0.60 -9.39
N GLU A 219 9.53 0.57 -10.36
CA GLU A 219 10.92 0.20 -10.14
C GLU A 219 11.71 1.36 -9.51
N LYS A 220 12.85 1.03 -8.92
CA LYS A 220 13.67 2.01 -8.19
C LYS A 220 14.11 3.19 -9.08
N ASP A 221 14.49 2.93 -10.33
CA ASP A 221 14.85 3.96 -11.30
C ASP A 221 13.66 4.87 -11.66
N GLU A 222 12.46 4.30 -11.78
CA GLU A 222 11.22 5.03 -12.04
C GLU A 222 10.85 5.95 -10.86
N ILE A 223 10.96 5.42 -9.62
CA ILE A 223 10.76 6.19 -8.40
C ILE A 223 11.79 7.32 -8.30
N THR A 224 13.08 7.02 -8.44
CA THR A 224 14.15 8.01 -8.32
C THR A 224 14.00 9.14 -9.34
N THR A 225 13.59 8.82 -10.57
CA THR A 225 13.39 9.80 -11.62
C THR A 225 12.14 10.66 -11.40
N CYS A 226 11.06 10.09 -10.84
CA CYS A 226 9.76 10.76 -10.76
C CYS A 226 9.49 11.43 -9.42
N SER A 227 10.02 10.89 -8.31
CA SER A 227 9.78 11.40 -6.96
C SER A 227 10.21 12.88 -6.75
N PRO A 228 11.22 13.44 -7.44
CA PRO A 228 11.53 14.86 -7.32
C PRO A 228 10.33 15.80 -7.60
N PHE A 229 9.44 15.43 -8.52
CA PHE A 229 8.20 16.19 -8.75
C PHE A 229 7.26 16.15 -7.55
N LEU A 230 7.14 14.99 -6.88
CA LEU A 230 6.36 14.89 -5.65
C LEU A 230 6.96 15.74 -4.53
N MET A 231 8.30 15.73 -4.37
CA MET A 231 8.98 16.56 -3.37
C MET A 231 8.68 18.05 -3.58
N ARG A 232 8.77 18.51 -4.82
CA ARG A 232 8.43 19.90 -5.19
C ARG A 232 6.96 20.21 -4.93
N GLN A 233 6.05 19.28 -5.20
CA GLN A 233 4.62 19.44 -4.87
C GLN A 233 4.40 19.59 -3.36
N ILE A 234 5.06 18.77 -2.54
CA ILE A 234 5.00 18.88 -1.08
C ILE A 234 5.55 20.23 -0.61
N ASP A 235 6.68 20.66 -1.14
CA ASP A 235 7.31 21.94 -0.79
C ASP A 235 6.47 23.15 -1.25
N ALA A 236 5.73 23.04 -2.35
CA ALA A 236 4.84 24.09 -2.86
C ALA A 236 3.54 24.18 -2.06
N ILE A 237 2.94 23.04 -1.69
CA ILE A 237 1.66 22.95 -0.94
C ILE A 237 1.89 23.24 0.55
N LYS A 238 2.99 22.74 1.13
CA LYS A 238 3.34 22.84 2.56
C LYS A 238 2.24 22.32 3.48
N PRO A 239 1.78 21.07 3.29
CA PRO A 239 0.70 20.52 4.10
C PRO A 239 1.14 20.41 5.57
N LYS A 240 0.20 20.48 6.51
CA LYS A 240 0.46 20.17 7.93
C LYS A 240 0.70 18.69 8.16
N VAL A 241 0.00 17.84 7.38
CA VAL A 241 0.09 16.40 7.48
C VAL A 241 0.17 15.77 6.09
N ILE A 242 1.09 14.83 5.93
CA ILE A 242 1.16 13.91 4.78
C ILE A 242 0.67 12.54 5.25
N CYS A 243 -0.34 11.98 4.58
CA CYS A 243 -0.80 10.62 4.82
C CYS A 243 -0.35 9.73 3.65
N THR A 244 0.60 8.81 3.88
CA THR A 244 1.07 7.90 2.83
C THR A 244 0.21 6.63 2.79
N LEU A 245 -0.16 6.23 1.59
CA LEU A 245 -1.05 5.12 1.30
C LEU A 245 -0.24 3.91 0.77
N GLY A 246 0.07 2.97 1.66
CA GLY A 246 0.80 1.74 1.33
C GLY A 246 2.32 1.83 1.47
N SER A 247 2.99 0.70 1.20
CA SER A 247 4.43 0.54 1.41
C SER A 247 5.28 1.45 0.52
N CYS A 248 4.97 1.51 -0.78
CA CYS A 248 5.79 2.23 -1.75
C CYS A 248 5.92 3.71 -1.40
N SER A 249 4.81 4.41 -1.14
CA SER A 249 4.83 5.83 -0.77
C SER A 249 5.50 6.07 0.58
N ALA A 250 5.23 5.22 1.59
CA ALA A 250 5.86 5.32 2.90
C ALA A 250 7.37 5.11 2.82
N GLN A 251 7.82 4.04 2.16
CA GLN A 251 9.24 3.72 1.99
C GLN A 251 9.99 4.80 1.20
N THR A 252 9.34 5.35 0.16
CA THR A 252 9.95 6.41 -0.65
C THR A 252 10.19 7.68 0.16
N LEU A 253 9.18 8.14 0.92
CA LEU A 253 9.32 9.37 1.70
C LEU A 253 10.20 9.18 2.93
N LEU A 254 10.08 8.05 3.63
CA LEU A 254 10.85 7.75 4.84
C LEU A 254 12.24 7.14 4.57
N GLN A 255 12.58 6.83 3.31
CA GLN A 255 13.84 6.20 2.91
C GLN A 255 14.15 4.92 3.71
N THR A 256 13.15 4.10 3.93
CA THR A 256 13.26 2.87 4.73
C THR A 256 12.84 1.66 3.92
N ALA A 257 13.39 0.50 4.25
CA ALA A 257 12.96 -0.80 3.72
C ALA A 257 11.86 -1.47 4.57
N GLN A 258 11.41 -0.82 5.65
CA GLN A 258 10.41 -1.41 6.55
C GLN A 258 9.05 -1.53 5.84
N GLY A 259 8.35 -2.65 6.10
CA GLY A 259 7.01 -2.88 5.59
C GLY A 259 5.96 -2.01 6.27
N ILE A 260 4.86 -1.76 5.55
CA ILE A 260 3.77 -0.88 6.02
C ILE A 260 3.17 -1.34 7.36
N SER A 261 3.14 -2.64 7.64
CA SER A 261 2.61 -3.18 8.90
C SER A 261 3.39 -2.72 10.13
N LYS A 262 4.68 -2.34 9.96
CA LYS A 262 5.52 -1.80 11.03
C LYS A 262 5.49 -0.28 11.09
N LEU A 263 5.22 0.38 9.96
CA LEU A 263 5.23 1.83 9.85
C LEU A 263 3.88 2.47 10.15
N ARG A 264 2.77 1.77 9.83
CA ARG A 264 1.43 2.34 9.93
C ARG A 264 1.06 2.75 11.37
N GLY A 265 0.34 3.84 11.44
CA GLY A 265 -0.17 4.35 12.70
C GLY A 265 0.85 5.03 13.59
N GLU A 266 2.10 5.10 13.19
CA GLU A 266 3.14 5.88 13.89
C GLU A 266 3.41 7.19 13.18
N TRP A 267 3.77 8.21 13.95
CA TRP A 267 4.13 9.51 13.44
C TRP A 267 5.61 9.57 13.07
N PHE A 268 5.87 10.10 11.90
CA PHE A 268 7.22 10.41 11.42
C PHE A 268 7.32 11.90 11.10
N ASP A 269 8.55 12.40 11.05
CA ASP A 269 8.86 13.71 10.49
C ASP A 269 9.38 13.56 9.06
N PHE A 270 8.84 14.35 8.16
CA PHE A 270 9.32 14.46 6.80
C PHE A 270 9.55 15.93 6.46
N ARG A 271 10.81 16.37 6.49
CA ARG A 271 11.21 17.75 6.16
C ARG A 271 10.45 18.83 6.97
N GLY A 272 10.14 18.51 8.23
CA GLY A 272 9.38 19.38 9.14
C GLY A 272 7.85 19.26 9.00
N THR A 273 7.35 18.32 8.19
CA THR A 273 5.93 18.00 8.05
C THR A 273 5.63 16.67 8.74
N LYS A 274 4.54 16.59 9.49
CA LYS A 274 4.10 15.33 10.10
C LYS A 274 3.68 14.33 9.02
N LEU A 275 4.16 13.08 9.11
CA LEU A 275 3.85 12.02 8.16
C LEU A 275 3.22 10.83 8.88
N MET A 276 2.07 10.37 8.38
CA MET A 276 1.32 9.22 8.86
C MET A 276 1.23 8.15 7.77
N PRO A 277 1.95 7.04 7.90
CA PRO A 277 1.76 5.88 7.02
C PRO A 277 0.49 5.12 7.39
N THR A 278 -0.25 4.66 6.37
CA THR A 278 -1.39 3.76 6.57
C THR A 278 -1.52 2.79 5.40
N TYR A 279 -2.45 1.81 5.49
CA TYR A 279 -2.66 0.87 4.39
C TYR A 279 -3.24 1.54 3.15
N HIS A 280 -2.87 1.02 1.99
CA HIS A 280 -3.42 1.46 0.71
C HIS A 280 -4.91 1.08 0.59
N PRO A 281 -5.78 1.95 0.05
CA PRO A 281 -7.21 1.62 -0.12
C PRO A 281 -7.46 0.33 -0.91
N ALA A 282 -6.65 0.03 -1.92
CA ALA A 282 -6.74 -1.24 -2.65
C ALA A 282 -6.49 -2.48 -1.77
N TYR A 283 -5.66 -2.37 -0.73
CA TYR A 283 -5.49 -3.45 0.25
C TYR A 283 -6.76 -3.64 1.08
N LEU A 284 -7.44 -2.56 1.47
CA LEU A 284 -8.68 -2.61 2.25
C LEU A 284 -9.86 -3.21 1.48
N LEU A 285 -9.86 -3.10 0.15
CA LEU A 285 -10.85 -3.76 -0.70
C LEU A 285 -10.69 -5.29 -0.66
N ARG A 286 -9.45 -5.78 -0.57
CA ARG A 286 -9.14 -7.21 -0.46
C ARG A 286 -9.22 -7.72 0.99
N ASN A 287 -8.97 -6.84 1.96
CA ASN A 287 -8.90 -7.15 3.39
C ASN A 287 -9.77 -6.17 4.19
N PRO A 288 -11.10 -6.28 4.15
CA PRO A 288 -12.01 -5.35 4.81
C PRO A 288 -11.82 -5.30 6.33
N ALA A 289 -11.33 -6.38 6.94
CA ALA A 289 -11.04 -6.45 8.38
C ALA A 289 -9.96 -5.44 8.84
N ALA A 290 -9.12 -4.93 7.93
CA ALA A 290 -8.12 -3.92 8.23
C ALA A 290 -8.67 -2.46 8.23
N LYS A 291 -9.94 -2.24 7.83
CA LYS A 291 -10.54 -0.89 7.83
C LYS A 291 -10.53 -0.20 9.20
N PRO A 292 -10.84 -0.89 10.33
CA PRO A 292 -10.76 -0.27 11.66
C PRO A 292 -9.35 0.23 12.02
N GLU A 293 -8.32 -0.44 11.55
CA GLU A 293 -6.94 -0.02 11.78
C GLU A 293 -6.62 1.29 11.07
N VAL A 294 -6.99 1.37 9.79
CA VAL A 294 -6.84 2.61 9.01
C VAL A 294 -7.66 3.74 9.60
N TRP A 295 -8.86 3.45 10.10
CA TRP A 295 -9.67 4.47 10.76
C TRP A 295 -8.99 5.03 12.00
N LYS A 296 -8.32 4.19 12.81
CA LYS A 296 -7.51 4.66 13.95
C LYS A 296 -6.36 5.57 13.49
N ASP A 297 -5.69 5.23 12.38
CA ASP A 297 -4.62 6.08 11.83
C ASP A 297 -5.18 7.43 11.40
N LEU A 298 -6.31 7.46 10.68
CA LEU A 298 -6.98 8.68 10.24
C LEU A 298 -7.49 9.53 11.41
N GLN A 299 -7.98 8.91 12.49
CA GLN A 299 -8.35 9.64 13.71
C GLN A 299 -7.15 10.39 14.33
N LYS A 300 -5.96 9.80 14.31
CA LYS A 300 -4.73 10.50 14.72
C LYS A 300 -4.44 11.71 13.82
N VAL A 301 -4.61 11.57 12.51
CA VAL A 301 -4.49 12.68 11.55
C VAL A 301 -5.51 13.76 11.83
N MET A 302 -6.77 13.38 12.03
CA MET A 302 -7.86 14.31 12.37
C MET A 302 -7.57 15.11 13.64
N ALA A 303 -7.04 14.46 14.68
CA ALA A 303 -6.68 15.12 15.93
C ALA A 303 -5.63 16.24 15.73
N VAL A 304 -4.64 16.01 14.86
CA VAL A 304 -3.62 17.02 14.53
C VAL A 304 -4.21 18.18 13.73
N LEU A 305 -5.21 17.91 12.88
CA LEU A 305 -5.86 18.92 12.03
C LEU A 305 -7.06 19.60 12.73
N GLY A 306 -7.40 19.20 13.96
CA GLY A 306 -8.57 19.75 14.70
C GLY A 306 -9.92 19.34 14.08
N LEU A 307 -9.94 18.25 13.31
CA LEU A 307 -11.16 17.76 12.65
C LEU A 307 -12.01 16.90 13.59
N GLN A 308 -13.32 16.98 13.42
CA GLN A 308 -14.27 16.09 14.09
C GLN A 308 -14.85 15.09 13.10
N PRO A 309 -15.00 13.80 13.47
CA PRO A 309 -15.63 12.83 12.59
C PRO A 309 -17.05 13.26 12.27
N LYS A 310 -17.45 13.07 11.01
CA LYS A 310 -18.82 13.34 10.61
C LYS A 310 -19.74 12.37 11.39
N LYS A 311 -20.64 12.93 12.21
CA LYS A 311 -21.69 12.13 12.86
C LYS A 311 -22.52 11.46 11.77
N ARG A 312 -22.66 10.13 11.87
CA ARG A 312 -23.54 9.34 10.99
C ARG A 312 -24.99 9.62 11.26
#